data_c0ccdf83bc86eea72a0c336a0609a693
#
_entry.id   c0ccdf83bc86eea72a0c336a0609a693
#
_cell.length_a   1.000
_cell.length_b   1.000
_cell.length_c   1.000
_cell.angle_alpha   90.00
_cell.angle_beta   90.00
_cell.angle_gamma   90.00
#
_symmetry.space_group_name_H-M   'P 1'
#
loop_
_entity.id
_entity.type
_entity.pdbx_description
1 polymer ?
#
loop_
_entity_poly.entity_id
_entity_poly.type
_entity_poly.pdbx_seq_one_letter_code
_entity_poly.pdbx_strand_id
1 'polypeptide(L)'
;WCSCLINLNKDMEKLLRKLKKNYRLILLSNTDEIHFAYCRKNYKILDVFDDFVLSYEEGYLKPNPMIYLGALRKAGTFPTNTVFIDDIAKHTIAARLLGIKGIQYKNMQKLRDDLKELNVRI
;
A
#
# COMPACT_ATOMS: atom_id res chain seq x y z
N TRP A 1 -1.22 -12.32 -10.89
CA TRP A 1 -0.68 -11.00 -10.95
C TRP A 1 -1.18 -10.12 -9.81
N CYS A 2 -0.29 -9.54 -9.02
CA CYS A 2 -0.66 -8.66 -7.93
C CYS A 2 -0.73 -7.23 -8.44
N SER A 3 -1.90 -6.61 -8.40
CA SER A 3 -2.12 -5.28 -8.99
C SER A 3 -1.15 -4.22 -8.48
N CYS A 4 -0.79 -4.28 -7.22
CA CYS A 4 0.16 -3.33 -6.62
C CYS A 4 1.60 -3.52 -7.12
N LEU A 5 1.90 -4.63 -7.79
CA LEU A 5 3.25 -4.94 -8.28
C LEU A 5 3.47 -4.54 -9.73
N ILE A 6 2.43 -4.11 -10.47
CA ILE A 6 2.58 -3.67 -11.86
C ILE A 6 3.65 -2.61 -11.99
N ASN A 7 3.62 -1.63 -11.09
CA ASN A 7 4.50 -0.48 -11.14
C ASN A 7 5.75 -0.69 -10.30
N LEU A 8 6.01 -1.94 -9.90
CA LEU A 8 7.16 -2.25 -9.07
C LEU A 8 8.40 -2.32 -9.95
N ASN A 9 9.21 -1.29 -9.87
CA ASN A 9 10.50 -1.22 -10.53
C ASN A 9 11.59 -1.09 -9.46
N LYS A 10 12.85 -0.98 -9.90
CA LYS A 10 13.97 -0.85 -8.97
C LYS A 10 13.88 0.38 -8.08
N ASP A 11 13.32 1.48 -8.59
CA ASP A 11 13.17 2.71 -7.82
C ASP A 11 12.13 2.54 -6.72
N MET A 12 11.02 1.87 -7.02
CA MET A 12 10.00 1.56 -6.02
C MET A 12 10.56 0.61 -4.96
N GLU A 13 11.31 -0.41 -5.34
CA GLU A 13 11.97 -1.30 -4.38
C GLU A 13 12.88 -0.52 -3.42
N LYS A 14 13.70 0.38 -3.97
CA LYS A 14 14.59 1.20 -3.15
C LYS A 14 13.82 2.07 -2.17
N LEU A 15 12.72 2.66 -2.63
CA LEU A 15 11.86 3.48 -1.78
C LEU A 15 11.25 2.65 -0.65
N LEU A 16 10.70 1.48 -0.96
CA LEU A 16 10.10 0.61 0.05
C LEU A 16 11.12 0.17 1.09
N ARG A 17 12.33 -0.16 0.68
CA ARG A 17 13.40 -0.53 1.60
C ARG A 17 13.81 0.63 2.51
N LYS A 18 13.81 1.86 2.00
CA LYS A 18 14.06 3.06 2.81
C LYS A 18 12.94 3.30 3.81
N LEU A 19 11.69 3.18 3.37
CA LEU A 19 10.54 3.38 4.23
C LEU A 19 10.49 2.34 5.36
N LYS A 20 10.89 1.12 5.07
CA LYS A 20 10.92 0.02 6.04
C LYS A 20 11.76 0.35 7.27
N LYS A 21 12.78 1.19 7.13
CA LYS A 21 13.66 1.56 8.25
C LYS A 21 12.94 2.37 9.32
N ASN A 22 11.91 3.14 8.94
CA ASN A 22 11.23 4.08 9.83
C ASN A 22 9.75 3.84 9.99
N TYR A 23 9.14 3.00 9.13
CA TYR A 23 7.69 2.84 9.07
C TYR A 23 7.31 1.38 8.98
N ARG A 24 6.09 1.09 9.47
CA ARG A 24 5.46 -0.20 9.25
C ARG A 24 4.84 -0.22 7.86
N LEU A 25 5.14 -1.23 7.09
CA LEU A 25 4.65 -1.37 5.72
C LEU A 25 3.60 -2.46 5.63
N ILE A 26 2.43 -2.10 5.10
CA ILE A 26 1.32 -3.03 4.88
C ILE A 26 1.01 -3.05 3.39
N LEU A 27 0.90 -4.24 2.81
CA LEU A 27 0.45 -4.40 1.43
C LEU A 27 -1.06 -4.60 1.44
N LEU A 28 -1.79 -3.68 0.79
CA LEU A 28 -3.24 -3.77 0.62
C LEU A 28 -3.52 -4.08 -0.85
N SER A 29 -4.03 -5.26 -1.14
CA SER A 29 -4.17 -5.73 -2.51
C SER A 29 -5.53 -6.36 -2.81
N ASN A 30 -6.09 -5.99 -3.95
CA ASN A 30 -7.22 -6.70 -4.53
C ASN A 30 -6.66 -7.89 -5.31
N THR A 31 -6.74 -9.07 -4.72
CA THR A 31 -6.14 -10.27 -5.31
C THR A 31 -6.88 -11.52 -4.84
N ASP A 32 -6.56 -12.66 -5.44
CA ASP A 32 -7.03 -13.96 -5.00
C ASP A 32 -5.87 -14.79 -4.44
N GLU A 33 -6.22 -15.93 -3.84
CA GLU A 33 -5.24 -16.79 -3.19
C GLU A 33 -4.17 -17.29 -4.15
N ILE A 34 -4.57 -17.69 -5.36
CA ILE A 34 -3.65 -18.24 -6.37
C ILE A 34 -2.67 -17.19 -6.83
N HIS A 35 -3.16 -16.01 -7.20
CA HIS A 35 -2.31 -14.90 -7.65
C HIS A 35 -1.35 -14.44 -6.55
N PHE A 36 -1.85 -14.33 -5.32
CA PHE A 36 -0.99 -13.89 -4.23
C PHE A 36 0.11 -14.92 -3.94
N ALA A 37 -0.22 -16.21 -3.95
CA ALA A 37 0.77 -17.26 -3.75
C ALA A 37 1.87 -17.21 -4.82
N TYR A 38 1.48 -16.96 -6.08
CA TYR A 38 2.43 -16.78 -7.16
C TYR A 38 3.35 -15.58 -6.91
N CYS A 39 2.78 -14.43 -6.54
CA CYS A 39 3.56 -13.22 -6.26
C CYS A 39 4.51 -13.44 -5.08
N ARG A 40 4.04 -14.09 -4.04
CA ARG A 40 4.82 -14.34 -2.83
C ARG A 40 6.04 -15.21 -3.15
N LYS A 41 5.87 -16.18 -4.04
CA LYS A 41 6.94 -17.07 -4.46
C LYS A 41 7.96 -16.38 -5.37
N ASN A 42 7.50 -15.49 -6.26
CA ASN A 42 8.32 -14.95 -7.34
C ASN A 42 8.86 -13.54 -7.10
N TYR A 43 8.33 -12.80 -6.12
CA TYR A 43 8.73 -11.41 -5.85
C TYR A 43 9.22 -11.27 -4.42
N LYS A 44 10.53 -11.30 -4.25
CA LYS A 44 11.16 -11.20 -2.92
C LYS A 44 10.88 -9.87 -2.23
N ILE A 45 10.57 -8.82 -3.00
CA ILE A 45 10.25 -7.52 -2.42
C ILE A 45 9.06 -7.58 -1.46
N LEU A 46 8.18 -8.57 -1.61
CA LEU A 46 7.07 -8.74 -0.68
C LEU A 46 7.52 -9.00 0.75
N ASP A 47 8.76 -9.43 0.95
CA ASP A 47 9.30 -9.66 2.28
C ASP A 47 9.54 -8.38 3.08
N VAL A 48 9.54 -7.20 2.43
CA VAL A 48 9.68 -5.93 3.15
C VAL A 48 8.41 -5.53 3.90
N PHE A 49 7.26 -6.10 3.55
CA PHE A 49 6.00 -5.76 4.19
C PHE A 49 5.87 -6.45 5.54
N ASP A 50 5.39 -5.71 6.53
CA ASP A 50 5.16 -6.24 7.87
C ASP A 50 3.91 -7.08 7.95
N ASP A 51 2.92 -6.79 7.08
CA ASP A 51 1.67 -7.53 7.04
C ASP A 51 1.01 -7.37 5.68
N PHE A 52 0.00 -8.20 5.42
CA PHE A 52 -0.75 -8.19 4.17
C PHE A 52 -2.24 -8.09 4.45
N VAL A 53 -2.93 -7.24 3.68
CA VAL A 53 -4.39 -7.10 3.71
C VAL A 53 -4.87 -7.45 2.31
N LEU A 54 -5.44 -8.63 2.18
CA LEU A 54 -5.77 -9.21 0.88
C LEU A 54 -7.27 -9.35 0.75
N SER A 55 -7.82 -8.96 -0.40
CA SER A 55 -9.26 -8.92 -0.59
C SER A 55 -9.92 -10.28 -0.37
N TYR A 56 -9.29 -11.38 -0.80
CA TYR A 56 -9.88 -12.71 -0.62
C TYR A 56 -9.94 -13.15 0.85
N GLU A 57 -9.05 -12.61 1.70
CA GLU A 57 -9.06 -12.90 3.13
C GLU A 57 -10.02 -11.99 3.89
N GLU A 58 -10.06 -10.70 3.53
CA GLU A 58 -10.89 -9.71 4.21
C GLU A 58 -12.37 -9.79 3.81
N GLY A 59 -12.67 -10.34 2.64
CA GLY A 59 -14.02 -10.39 2.11
C GLY A 59 -14.49 -9.09 1.45
N TYR A 60 -13.59 -8.13 1.24
CA TYR A 60 -13.90 -6.82 0.64
C TYR A 60 -12.81 -6.43 -0.33
N LEU A 61 -13.18 -5.69 -1.38
CA LEU A 61 -12.25 -5.13 -2.36
C LEU A 61 -12.09 -3.63 -2.14
N LYS A 62 -10.91 -3.06 -2.46
CA LYS A 62 -10.80 -1.61 -2.62
C LYS A 62 -11.79 -1.19 -3.72
N PRO A 63 -12.52 -0.10 -3.59
CA PRO A 63 -12.45 0.95 -2.57
C PRO A 63 -13.43 0.79 -1.40
N ASN A 64 -13.89 -0.40 -1.08
CA ASN A 64 -14.80 -0.60 0.05
C ASN A 64 -14.12 -0.15 1.37
N PRO A 65 -14.78 0.70 2.18
CA PRO A 65 -14.18 1.19 3.43
C PRO A 65 -13.72 0.08 4.38
N MET A 66 -14.39 -1.06 4.37
CA MET A 66 -14.09 -2.15 5.29
C MET A 66 -12.68 -2.72 5.10
N ILE A 67 -12.14 -2.72 3.87
CA ILE A 67 -10.79 -3.23 3.66
C ILE A 67 -9.75 -2.26 4.23
N TYR A 68 -9.99 -0.94 4.14
CA TYR A 68 -9.10 0.06 4.74
C TYR A 68 -9.11 -0.03 6.26
N LEU A 69 -10.28 -0.25 6.85
CA LEU A 69 -10.40 -0.43 8.30
C LEU A 69 -9.65 -1.67 8.76
N GLY A 70 -9.68 -2.75 7.96
CA GLY A 70 -8.89 -3.95 8.22
C GLY A 70 -7.39 -3.66 8.21
N ALA A 71 -6.94 -2.84 7.27
CA ALA A 71 -5.54 -2.44 7.19
C ALA A 71 -5.13 -1.62 8.40
N LEU A 72 -5.96 -0.68 8.84
CA LEU A 72 -5.69 0.14 10.03
C LEU A 72 -5.58 -0.72 11.29
N ARG A 73 -6.45 -1.72 11.43
CA ARG A 73 -6.37 -2.66 12.56
C ARG A 73 -5.06 -3.43 12.58
N LYS A 74 -4.65 -3.97 11.42
CA LYS A 74 -3.39 -4.70 11.31
C LYS A 74 -2.19 -3.81 11.56
N ALA A 75 -2.25 -2.57 11.10
CA ALA A 75 -1.18 -1.59 11.34
C ALA A 75 -1.16 -1.08 12.78
N GLY A 76 -2.29 -1.20 13.50
CA GLY A 76 -2.40 -0.71 14.86
C GLY A 76 -2.30 0.81 14.95
N THR A 77 -2.86 1.54 14.00
CA THR A 77 -2.74 2.97 13.91
C THR A 77 -4.05 3.65 13.51
N PHE A 78 -4.05 4.97 13.55
CA PHE A 78 -5.20 5.80 13.17
C PHE A 78 -5.07 6.30 11.73
N PRO A 79 -6.20 6.64 11.06
CA PRO A 79 -6.16 7.13 9.68
C PRO A 79 -5.22 8.31 9.48
N THR A 80 -5.19 9.26 10.41
CA THR A 80 -4.35 10.46 10.31
C THR A 80 -2.85 10.16 10.36
N ASN A 81 -2.46 8.99 10.84
CA ASN A 81 -1.06 8.56 10.91
C ASN A 81 -0.70 7.57 9.80
N THR A 82 -1.55 7.46 8.79
CA THR A 82 -1.40 6.46 7.74
C THR A 82 -1.34 7.12 6.37
N VAL A 83 -0.42 6.67 5.54
CA VAL A 83 -0.32 7.06 4.13
C VAL A 83 -0.69 5.85 3.28
N PHE A 84 -1.60 6.04 2.33
CA PHE A 84 -2.01 5.01 1.38
C PHE A 84 -1.58 5.43 -0.02
N ILE A 85 -0.86 4.56 -0.71
CA ILE A 85 -0.33 4.81 -2.05
C ILE A 85 -0.94 3.81 -3.02
N ASP A 86 -1.58 4.30 -4.06
CA ASP A 86 -2.22 3.46 -5.09
C ASP A 86 -2.24 4.22 -6.40
N ASP A 87 -2.19 3.53 -7.52
CA ASP A 87 -2.22 4.14 -8.85
C ASP A 87 -3.65 4.46 -9.33
N ILE A 88 -4.65 3.91 -8.67
CA ILE A 88 -6.06 4.11 -9.04
C ILE A 88 -6.66 5.23 -8.18
N ALA A 89 -7.13 6.30 -8.85
CA ALA A 89 -7.63 7.49 -8.17
C ALA A 89 -8.78 7.20 -7.21
N LYS A 90 -9.77 6.38 -7.61
CA LYS A 90 -10.92 6.08 -6.74
C LYS A 90 -10.50 5.35 -5.47
N HIS A 91 -9.41 4.60 -5.48
CA HIS A 91 -8.91 3.91 -4.30
C HIS A 91 -8.32 4.91 -3.30
N THR A 92 -7.57 5.90 -3.80
CA THR A 92 -6.99 6.93 -2.93
C THR A 92 -8.04 7.90 -2.40
N ILE A 93 -9.05 8.21 -3.20
CA ILE A 93 -10.17 9.06 -2.77
C ILE A 93 -10.92 8.39 -1.62
N ALA A 94 -11.22 7.10 -1.73
CA ALA A 94 -11.89 6.36 -0.67
C ALA A 94 -11.09 6.35 0.63
N ALA A 95 -9.78 6.21 0.55
CA ALA A 95 -8.90 6.30 1.72
C ALA A 95 -8.97 7.68 2.37
N ARG A 96 -8.96 8.74 1.57
CA ARG A 96 -9.05 10.12 2.07
C ARG A 96 -10.35 10.39 2.80
N LEU A 97 -11.45 9.80 2.35
CA LEU A 97 -12.75 9.93 3.01
C LEU A 97 -12.74 9.35 4.42
N LEU A 98 -11.82 8.44 4.72
CA LEU A 98 -11.64 7.89 6.06
C LEU A 98 -10.60 8.63 6.90
N GLY A 99 -10.00 9.69 6.35
CA GLY A 99 -8.96 10.44 7.04
C GLY A 99 -7.55 9.95 6.79
N ILE A 100 -7.37 8.93 5.96
CA ILE A 100 -6.06 8.44 5.53
C ILE A 100 -5.46 9.41 4.51
N LYS A 101 -4.16 9.61 4.55
CA LYS A 101 -3.47 10.45 3.56
C LYS A 101 -3.26 9.63 2.29
N GLY A 102 -4.18 9.77 1.34
CA GLY A 102 -4.13 9.03 0.07
C GLY A 102 -3.29 9.75 -0.97
N ILE A 103 -2.35 9.03 -1.56
CA ILE A 103 -1.49 9.52 -2.65
C ILE A 103 -1.73 8.67 -3.88
N GLN A 104 -2.15 9.31 -4.98
CA GLN A 104 -2.22 8.60 -6.25
C GLN A 104 -0.84 8.52 -6.87
N TYR A 105 -0.35 7.29 -7.08
CA TYR A 105 0.93 7.08 -7.74
C TYR A 105 0.80 7.38 -9.24
N LYS A 106 1.65 8.26 -9.74
CA LYS A 106 1.74 8.58 -11.17
C LYS A 106 3.15 8.35 -11.69
N ASN A 107 4.16 8.79 -10.94
CA ASN A 107 5.56 8.54 -11.21
C ASN A 107 6.35 8.68 -9.91
N MET A 108 7.60 8.24 -9.94
CA MET A 108 8.43 8.20 -8.74
C MET A 108 8.76 9.60 -8.21
N GLN A 109 9.02 10.56 -9.09
CA GLN A 109 9.36 11.91 -8.68
C GLN A 109 8.20 12.55 -7.91
N LYS A 110 6.99 12.45 -8.45
CA LYS A 110 5.80 12.99 -7.79
C LYS A 110 5.55 12.31 -6.46
N LEU A 111 5.71 10.99 -6.39
CA LEU A 111 5.53 10.25 -5.14
C LEU A 111 6.50 10.73 -4.07
N ARG A 112 7.77 10.91 -4.40
CA ARG A 112 8.76 11.42 -3.45
C ARG A 112 8.42 12.83 -2.97
N ASP A 113 7.97 13.70 -3.88
CA ASP A 113 7.56 15.05 -3.53
C ASP A 113 6.36 15.04 -2.59
N ASP A 114 5.35 14.21 -2.89
CA ASP A 114 4.16 14.08 -2.04
C ASP A 114 4.52 13.55 -0.64
N LEU A 115 5.41 12.57 -0.56
CA LEU A 115 5.86 12.03 0.72
C LEU A 115 6.63 13.08 1.54
N LYS A 116 7.46 13.88 0.89
CA LYS A 116 8.20 14.96 1.57
C LYS A 116 7.24 16.00 2.13
N GLU A 117 6.19 16.36 1.39
CA GLU A 117 5.18 17.30 1.87
C GLU A 117 4.47 16.79 3.11
N LEU A 118 4.33 15.48 3.25
CA LEU A 118 3.75 14.85 4.42
C LEU A 118 4.75 14.60 5.54
N ASN A 119 5.99 15.07 5.39
CA ASN A 119 7.08 14.86 6.36
C ASN A 119 7.45 13.38 6.54
N VAL A 120 7.27 12.58 5.50
CA VAL A 120 7.69 11.18 5.51
C VAL A 120 9.19 11.10 5.24
N ARG A 121 9.89 10.37 6.10
CA ARG A 121 11.35 10.19 5.98
C ARG A 121 11.66 9.17 4.88
N ILE A 122 12.48 9.58 3.92
CA ILE A 122 12.93 8.70 2.85
C ILE A 122 14.42 8.88 2.53
#